data_a5ce02eaba7abfebd2803b845733d856
#
_entry.id   a5ce02eaba7abfebd2803b845733d856
#
_cell.length_a   1.000
_cell.length_b   1.000
_cell.length_c   1.000
_cell.angle_alpha   90.00
_cell.angle_beta   90.00
_cell.angle_gamma   90.00
#
_symmetry.space_group_name_H-M   'P 1'
#
loop_
_entity.id
_entity.type
_entity.pdbx_description
1 polymer ?
#
loop_
_entity_poly.entity_id
_entity_poly.type
_entity_poly.pdbx_seq_one_letter_code
_entity_poly.pdbx_strand_id
1 'polypeptide(L)'
;MEGDRTLDLGIANAALSQLSYHPGERGFYRARGSLNNGLSSRVMQITPPFGYNRIVPLRRDHKVRLLAPGELPGFVRALNAIPISFAEFGPAARDYPIAFASGDGGSTFAAVAILGLAAGENLFCDSAAWVPNTYLPAYARRYPFCMAKVTLDSVQQPNRLICVENDHLDDPAGEPMFDAQGQPLEKWKTIERLLTEYETDLERCRELCSILADYGLFEPFTMQANLNQGGSLQLAGMHRVADKKLETLNAAQLKNLLKKGILARVYAHQLSLDNFARLLDRRAARAAPATS
;
A
#
# COMPACT_ATOMS: atom_id res chain seq x y z
N MET A 1 -31.98 -20.78 0.79
CA MET A 1 -30.84 -20.74 -0.16
C MET A 1 -30.21 -19.35 -0.09
N GLU A 2 -29.37 -19.10 0.91
CA GLU A 2 -28.61 -17.89 1.00
C GLU A 2 -27.23 -18.16 0.40
N GLY A 3 -26.92 -17.40 -0.65
CA GLY A 3 -25.77 -17.65 -1.49
C GLY A 3 -24.45 -17.50 -0.76
N ASP A 4 -23.60 -18.44 -1.02
CA ASP A 4 -22.15 -18.41 -0.76
C ASP A 4 -21.58 -17.10 -1.33
N ARG A 5 -21.28 -16.12 -0.47
CA ARG A 5 -20.68 -14.84 -0.86
C ARG A 5 -19.19 -15.00 -0.91
N THR A 6 -18.68 -15.46 -2.03
CA THR A 6 -17.25 -15.34 -2.35
C THR A 6 -16.93 -13.86 -2.51
N LEU A 7 -16.21 -13.30 -1.55
CA LEU A 7 -15.73 -11.92 -1.60
C LEU A 7 -14.36 -11.92 -2.27
N ASP A 8 -14.32 -11.49 -3.53
CA ASP A 8 -13.08 -11.24 -4.24
C ASP A 8 -12.37 -10.04 -3.59
N LEU A 9 -11.11 -10.22 -3.26
CA LEU A 9 -10.28 -9.11 -2.81
C LEU A 9 -10.07 -8.14 -3.98
N GLY A 10 -10.90 -7.12 -4.10
CA GLY A 10 -10.66 -5.97 -4.99
C GLY A 10 -9.34 -5.23 -4.73
N ILE A 11 -8.51 -5.81 -3.86
CA ILE A 11 -7.21 -5.37 -3.38
C ILE A 11 -6.10 -5.61 -4.42
N ALA A 12 -6.24 -6.64 -5.24
CA ALA A 12 -5.26 -6.90 -6.28
C ALA A 12 -5.00 -5.63 -7.08
N ASN A 13 -6.04 -4.83 -7.35
CA ASN A 13 -5.91 -3.57 -8.06
C ASN A 13 -5.18 -2.48 -7.27
N ALA A 14 -5.33 -2.40 -5.96
CA ALA A 14 -4.67 -1.37 -5.13
C ALA A 14 -3.19 -1.67 -4.89
N ALA A 15 -2.85 -2.92 -4.59
CA ALA A 15 -1.46 -3.34 -4.40
C ALA A 15 -0.71 -3.43 -5.74
N LEU A 16 -1.38 -3.86 -6.79
CA LEU A 16 -0.82 -4.07 -8.12
C LEU A 16 -0.75 -2.79 -8.96
N SER A 17 -1.60 -1.80 -8.72
CA SER A 17 -1.42 -0.47 -9.33
C SER A 17 -0.07 0.16 -8.96
N GLN A 18 0.56 -0.30 -7.89
CA GLN A 18 1.94 0.06 -7.54
C GLN A 18 3.00 -0.81 -8.24
N LEU A 19 2.64 -2.02 -8.67
CA LEU A 19 3.55 -2.99 -9.27
C LEU A 19 3.45 -3.02 -10.80
N SER A 20 2.27 -2.82 -11.36
CA SER A 20 2.02 -2.92 -12.79
C SER A 20 1.49 -1.63 -13.38
N TYR A 21 1.99 -1.30 -14.54
CA TYR A 21 1.46 -0.31 -15.45
C TYR A 21 0.19 -0.88 -16.09
N HIS A 22 -0.99 -0.26 -15.78
CA HIS A 22 -2.17 -0.44 -16.61
C HIS A 22 -2.52 0.89 -17.29
N PRO A 23 -2.56 0.95 -18.63
CA PRO A 23 -2.89 2.17 -19.37
C PRO A 23 -4.42 2.34 -19.48
N GLY A 24 -5.13 2.59 -18.36
CA GLY A 24 -6.58 2.58 -18.32
C GLY A 24 -7.29 3.87 -17.92
N GLU A 25 -6.67 4.72 -17.11
CA GLU A 25 -7.30 5.99 -16.72
C GLU A 25 -6.33 7.17 -16.90
N ARG A 26 -6.63 7.99 -17.89
CA ARG A 26 -5.78 9.11 -18.33
C ARG A 26 -6.16 10.39 -17.60
N GLY A 27 -5.44 10.74 -16.55
CA GLY A 27 -5.36 12.12 -16.09
C GLY A 27 -4.33 12.89 -16.93
N PHE A 28 -4.76 13.65 -17.91
CA PHE A 28 -3.86 14.47 -18.71
C PHE A 28 -3.53 15.76 -17.95
N TYR A 29 -2.29 15.95 -17.54
CA TYR A 29 -1.77 17.23 -17.09
C TYR A 29 -1.06 17.94 -18.22
N ARG A 30 -1.65 19.03 -18.69
CA ARG A 30 -1.01 20.02 -19.55
C ARG A 30 -0.35 21.06 -18.64
N ALA A 31 0.94 20.92 -18.35
CA ALA A 31 1.68 21.99 -17.70
C ALA A 31 1.74 23.20 -18.66
N ARG A 32 0.91 24.22 -18.42
CA ARG A 32 1.11 25.55 -19.03
C ARG A 32 2.24 26.25 -18.29
N GLY A 33 3.46 25.99 -18.69
CA GLY A 33 4.60 26.86 -18.42
C GLY A 33 4.69 27.86 -19.56
N SER A 34 4.36 29.12 -19.30
CA SER A 34 4.67 30.23 -20.22
C SER A 34 6.19 30.40 -20.22
N LEU A 35 6.85 29.83 -21.21
CA LEU A 35 8.15 30.27 -21.69
C LEU A 35 7.98 30.46 -23.21
N ASN A 36 7.94 31.73 -23.62
CA ASN A 36 8.14 32.14 -24.99
C ASN A 36 9.49 31.59 -25.47
N ASN A 37 9.44 30.55 -26.26
CA ASN A 37 10.33 30.21 -27.36
C ASN A 37 9.98 28.79 -27.84
N GLY A 38 9.45 28.70 -29.03
CA GLY A 38 9.28 27.65 -30.03
C GLY A 38 9.63 26.17 -29.70
N LEU A 39 9.30 25.65 -28.54
CA LEU A 39 9.48 24.25 -28.18
C LEU A 39 8.11 23.60 -28.00
N SER A 40 7.85 22.55 -28.77
CA SER A 40 6.74 21.63 -28.67
C SER A 40 6.42 21.35 -27.18
N SER A 41 5.18 21.56 -26.75
CA SER A 41 4.75 21.32 -25.37
C SER A 41 4.89 19.83 -25.04
N ARG A 42 5.96 19.47 -24.33
CA ARG A 42 6.15 18.11 -23.84
C ARG A 42 4.97 17.70 -22.97
N VAL A 43 4.37 16.56 -23.29
CA VAL A 43 3.25 16.02 -22.52
C VAL A 43 3.84 15.20 -21.36
N MET A 44 3.73 15.76 -20.16
CA MET A 44 4.09 15.04 -18.93
C MET A 44 2.85 14.33 -18.38
N GLN A 45 2.96 13.02 -18.22
CA GLN A 45 1.93 12.19 -17.58
C GLN A 45 2.43 11.73 -16.22
N ILE A 46 1.61 11.93 -15.18
CA ILE A 46 1.85 11.49 -13.81
C ILE A 46 0.64 10.63 -13.41
N THR A 47 0.89 9.38 -13.05
CA THR A 47 -0.16 8.47 -12.58
C THR A 47 -0.23 8.51 -11.06
N PRO A 48 -1.37 8.93 -10.48
CA PRO A 48 -1.54 8.91 -9.03
C PRO A 48 -1.53 7.46 -8.51
N PRO A 49 -0.94 7.23 -7.33
CA PRO A 49 -1.07 5.95 -6.63
C PRO A 49 -2.53 5.74 -6.21
N PHE A 50 -2.86 4.49 -5.87
CA PHE A 50 -4.19 4.16 -5.37
C PHE A 50 -4.59 5.03 -4.16
N GLY A 51 -5.84 5.54 -4.16
CA GLY A 51 -6.38 6.38 -3.09
C GLY A 51 -6.03 7.86 -3.20
N TYR A 52 -5.16 8.24 -4.14
CA TYR A 52 -4.92 9.64 -4.50
C TYR A 52 -5.82 10.02 -5.68
N ASN A 53 -6.45 11.20 -5.59
CA ASN A 53 -7.32 11.68 -6.66
C ASN A 53 -6.53 12.40 -7.75
N ARG A 54 -5.82 13.46 -7.35
CA ARG A 54 -5.07 14.31 -8.24
C ARG A 54 -3.76 14.74 -7.60
N ILE A 55 -2.66 14.29 -8.12
CA ILE A 55 -1.34 14.67 -7.62
C ILE A 55 -0.65 15.67 -8.54
N VAL A 56 0.10 16.57 -7.93
CA VAL A 56 0.93 17.54 -8.63
C VAL A 56 2.36 17.51 -8.09
N PRO A 57 3.37 17.85 -8.92
CA PRO A 57 4.74 17.97 -8.42
C PRO A 57 4.84 18.95 -7.27
N LEU A 58 5.52 18.57 -6.19
CA LEU A 58 5.77 19.48 -5.08
C LEU A 58 6.74 20.58 -5.52
N ARG A 59 6.38 21.83 -5.26
CA ARG A 59 7.21 23.01 -5.53
C ARG A 59 7.60 23.69 -4.23
N ARG A 60 8.66 24.48 -4.27
CA ARG A 60 9.19 25.18 -3.09
C ARG A 60 8.25 26.24 -2.52
N ASP A 61 7.39 26.80 -3.36
CA ASP A 61 6.41 27.83 -3.00
C ASP A 61 5.08 27.24 -2.48
N HIS A 62 4.89 25.93 -2.56
CA HIS A 62 3.68 25.29 -2.07
C HIS A 62 3.60 25.31 -0.54
N LYS A 63 2.40 25.62 -0.05
CA LYS A 63 1.96 25.35 1.31
C LYS A 63 1.08 24.13 1.30
N VAL A 64 1.34 23.19 2.19
CA VAL A 64 0.67 21.89 2.21
C VAL A 64 -0.02 21.69 3.54
N ARG A 65 -1.32 21.38 3.51
CA ARG A 65 -2.04 20.93 4.71
C ARG A 65 -1.61 19.51 5.05
N LEU A 66 -0.91 19.36 6.15
CA LEU A 66 -0.60 18.06 6.70
C LEU A 66 -1.82 17.51 7.45
N LEU A 67 -1.92 16.19 7.54
CA LEU A 67 -2.93 15.55 8.39
C LEU A 67 -2.64 15.88 9.85
N ALA A 68 -3.69 16.18 10.62
CA ALA A 68 -3.58 16.35 12.06
C ALA A 68 -3.22 15.01 12.74
N PRO A 69 -2.64 15.05 13.95
CA PRO A 69 -2.41 13.83 14.71
C PRO A 69 -3.69 13.00 14.87
N GLY A 70 -3.65 11.73 14.40
CA GLY A 70 -4.81 10.84 14.39
C GLY A 70 -5.73 10.97 13.18
N GLU A 71 -5.61 12.02 12.36
CA GLU A 71 -6.34 12.13 11.11
C GLU A 71 -5.83 11.10 10.10
N LEU A 72 -6.75 10.48 9.36
CA LEU A 72 -6.44 9.48 8.34
C LEU A 72 -6.84 9.97 6.94
N PRO A 73 -6.09 9.57 5.90
CA PRO A 73 -6.54 9.75 4.53
C PRO A 73 -7.92 9.10 4.33
N GLY A 74 -8.83 9.81 3.65
CA GLY A 74 -10.21 9.35 3.49
C GLY A 74 -10.32 7.95 2.87
N PHE A 75 -9.44 7.64 1.89
CA PHE A 75 -9.44 6.36 1.21
C PHE A 75 -9.12 5.16 2.13
N VAL A 76 -8.35 5.38 3.21
CA VAL A 76 -7.91 4.31 4.11
C VAL A 76 -9.08 3.67 4.84
N ARG A 77 -10.17 4.42 5.07
CA ARG A 77 -11.35 3.93 5.82
C ARG A 77 -12.08 2.78 5.13
N ALA A 78 -11.99 2.72 3.81
CA ALA A 78 -12.66 1.69 3.00
C ALA A 78 -11.69 0.60 2.50
N LEU A 79 -10.45 0.58 2.99
CA LEU A 79 -9.48 -0.43 2.59
C LEU A 79 -9.61 -1.70 3.42
N ASN A 80 -9.89 -2.81 2.79
CA ASN A 80 -9.79 -4.13 3.42
C ASN A 80 -8.38 -4.73 3.36
N ALA A 81 -7.45 -4.11 2.61
CA ALA A 81 -6.02 -4.38 2.70
C ALA A 81 -5.20 -3.19 2.22
N ILE A 82 -3.94 -3.14 2.63
CA ILE A 82 -3.02 -2.06 2.34
C ILE A 82 -1.65 -2.63 1.97
N PRO A 83 -0.97 -2.08 0.93
CA PRO A 83 0.40 -2.50 0.60
C PRO A 83 1.36 -2.25 1.76
N ILE A 84 2.28 -3.19 1.96
CA ILE A 84 3.38 -3.04 2.91
C ILE A 84 4.72 -3.16 2.21
N SER A 85 5.71 -2.45 2.73
CA SER A 85 7.09 -2.50 2.26
C SER A 85 7.91 -3.56 3.01
N PHE A 86 9.14 -3.80 2.56
CA PHE A 86 10.02 -4.83 3.11
C PHE A 86 10.30 -4.65 4.61
N ALA A 87 10.51 -3.42 5.08
CA ALA A 87 10.76 -3.14 6.49
C ALA A 87 9.51 -3.33 7.37
N GLU A 88 8.31 -3.26 6.78
CA GLU A 88 7.05 -3.30 7.51
C GLU A 88 6.59 -4.70 7.91
N PHE A 89 7.19 -5.78 7.37
CA PHE A 89 6.76 -7.15 7.70
C PHE A 89 6.77 -7.44 9.21
N GLY A 90 7.83 -7.05 9.92
CA GLY A 90 7.93 -7.26 11.36
C GLY A 90 6.84 -6.54 12.17
N PRO A 91 6.74 -5.20 12.08
CA PRO A 91 5.70 -4.46 12.80
C PRO A 91 4.28 -4.85 12.35
N ALA A 92 4.04 -5.05 11.04
CA ALA A 92 2.73 -5.43 10.53
C ALA A 92 2.29 -6.82 10.99
N ALA A 93 3.20 -7.79 11.06
CA ALA A 93 2.88 -9.16 11.46
C ALA A 93 2.34 -9.29 12.89
N ARG A 94 2.56 -8.30 13.75
CA ARG A 94 2.01 -8.30 15.11
C ARG A 94 0.52 -8.04 15.14
N ASP A 95 0.02 -7.29 14.17
CA ASP A 95 -1.35 -6.76 14.19
C ASP A 95 -2.23 -7.31 13.07
N TYR A 96 -1.65 -7.63 11.91
CA TYR A 96 -2.37 -7.96 10.67
C TYR A 96 -1.96 -9.29 10.11
N PRO A 97 -2.87 -10.04 9.47
CA PRO A 97 -2.46 -11.06 8.53
C PRO A 97 -1.72 -10.39 7.38
N ILE A 98 -0.55 -10.89 7.02
CA ILE A 98 0.16 -10.52 5.81
C ILE A 98 -0.15 -11.57 4.76
N ALA A 99 -0.54 -11.16 3.56
CA ALA A 99 -0.76 -12.04 2.43
C ALA A 99 -0.08 -11.47 1.18
N PHE A 100 -0.06 -12.25 0.11
CA PHE A 100 0.43 -11.79 -1.18
C PHE A 100 -0.74 -11.76 -2.16
N ALA A 101 -0.92 -10.61 -2.81
CA ALA A 101 -1.91 -10.40 -3.86
C ALA A 101 -1.26 -10.53 -5.23
N SER A 102 -1.99 -11.06 -6.21
CA SER A 102 -1.59 -11.10 -7.62
C SER A 102 -2.77 -10.66 -8.48
N GLY A 103 -2.55 -9.75 -9.45
CA GLY A 103 -3.58 -9.26 -10.36
C GLY A 103 -3.47 -9.82 -11.78
N ASP A 104 -2.43 -10.56 -12.06
CA ASP A 104 -2.10 -11.07 -13.40
C ASP A 104 -2.03 -12.61 -13.46
N GLY A 105 -2.84 -13.26 -12.63
CA GLY A 105 -2.92 -14.73 -12.61
C GLY A 105 -1.69 -15.42 -12.01
N GLY A 106 -0.90 -14.73 -11.18
CA GLY A 106 0.25 -15.32 -10.49
C GLY A 106 1.60 -15.04 -11.16
N SER A 107 1.67 -14.06 -12.07
CA SER A 107 2.94 -13.63 -12.69
C SER A 107 3.68 -12.61 -11.82
N THR A 108 2.95 -11.70 -11.17
CA THR A 108 3.53 -10.72 -10.22
C THR A 108 2.79 -10.75 -8.89
N PHE A 109 3.52 -10.48 -7.81
CA PHE A 109 2.99 -10.50 -6.45
C PHE A 109 3.32 -9.22 -5.70
N ALA A 110 2.43 -8.82 -4.79
CA ALA A 110 2.62 -7.73 -3.84
C ALA A 110 2.26 -8.18 -2.43
N ALA A 111 3.08 -7.79 -1.45
CA ALA A 111 2.75 -8.01 -0.05
C ALA A 111 1.72 -6.99 0.45
N VAL A 112 0.71 -7.47 1.14
CA VAL A 112 -0.37 -6.66 1.71
C VAL A 112 -0.67 -7.05 3.15
N ALA A 113 -0.98 -6.08 3.99
CA ALA A 113 -1.59 -6.31 5.29
C ALA A 113 -3.12 -6.30 5.12
N ILE A 114 -3.78 -7.32 5.64
CA ILE A 114 -5.25 -7.48 5.57
C ILE A 114 -5.86 -6.70 6.73
N LEU A 115 -6.74 -5.75 6.40
CA LEU A 115 -7.37 -4.83 7.36
C LEU A 115 -8.84 -5.13 7.58
N GLY A 116 -9.46 -5.91 6.71
CA GLY A 116 -10.88 -6.25 6.75
C GLY A 116 -11.19 -7.54 6.01
N LEU A 117 -12.37 -8.06 6.25
CA LEU A 117 -12.83 -9.35 5.72
C LEU A 117 -13.89 -9.19 4.62
N ALA A 118 -14.21 -7.94 4.27
CA ALA A 118 -15.14 -7.59 3.19
C ALA A 118 -14.63 -6.37 2.42
N ALA A 119 -15.06 -6.23 1.17
CA ALA A 119 -14.79 -5.03 0.38
C ALA A 119 -15.37 -3.79 1.07
N GLY A 120 -14.59 -2.72 1.14
CA GLY A 120 -14.99 -1.48 1.82
C GLY A 120 -14.93 -1.52 3.36
N GLU A 121 -14.42 -2.60 3.95
CA GLU A 121 -14.31 -2.76 5.40
C GLU A 121 -12.88 -2.57 5.88
N ASN A 122 -12.67 -1.66 6.82
CA ASN A 122 -11.41 -1.53 7.57
C ASN A 122 -11.68 -1.70 9.06
N LEU A 123 -11.23 -2.81 9.65
CA LEU A 123 -11.43 -3.15 11.06
C LEU A 123 -10.42 -2.46 12.00
N PHE A 124 -9.51 -1.67 11.46
CA PHE A 124 -8.52 -0.88 12.21
C PHE A 124 -8.77 0.62 12.14
N CYS A 125 -9.90 1.02 11.59
CA CYS A 125 -10.31 2.42 11.54
C CYS A 125 -11.62 2.60 12.31
N ASP A 126 -11.57 3.24 13.48
CA ASP A 126 -12.76 3.58 14.26
C ASP A 126 -13.14 5.04 14.00
N SER A 127 -14.33 5.24 13.43
CA SER A 127 -14.89 6.55 13.05
C SER A 127 -13.92 7.47 12.28
N ALA A 128 -12.90 8.02 12.89
CA ALA A 128 -11.96 8.95 12.27
C ALA A 128 -10.47 8.64 12.54
N ALA A 129 -10.17 7.69 13.43
CA ALA A 129 -8.81 7.41 13.88
C ALA A 129 -8.42 5.94 13.65
N TRP A 130 -7.10 5.71 13.55
CA TRP A 130 -6.55 4.37 13.58
C TRP A 130 -6.63 3.79 14.99
N VAL A 131 -6.91 2.50 15.09
CA VAL A 131 -6.99 1.81 16.39
C VAL A 131 -5.68 2.00 17.16
N PRO A 132 -5.72 2.52 18.39
CA PRO A 132 -4.53 2.76 19.19
C PRO A 132 -3.67 1.50 19.36
N ASN A 133 -2.36 1.71 19.49
CA ASN A 133 -1.36 0.65 19.71
C ASN A 133 -1.29 -0.41 18.60
N THR A 134 -1.84 -0.13 17.40
CA THR A 134 -1.63 -0.94 16.22
C THR A 134 -0.78 -0.19 15.20
N TYR A 135 0.00 -0.94 14.43
CA TYR A 135 0.91 -0.36 13.44
C TYR A 135 0.15 0.35 12.33
N LEU A 136 0.43 1.62 12.07
CA LEU A 136 -0.12 2.34 10.91
C LEU A 136 0.83 2.17 9.72
N PRO A 137 0.43 1.50 8.63
CA PRO A 137 1.29 1.26 7.47
C PRO A 137 1.80 2.55 6.81
N ALA A 138 3.04 2.50 6.31
CA ALA A 138 3.71 3.65 5.71
C ALA A 138 2.97 4.20 4.49
N TYR A 139 2.21 3.36 3.79
CA TYR A 139 1.34 3.78 2.70
C TYR A 139 0.30 4.83 3.12
N ALA A 140 -0.28 4.68 4.30
CA ALA A 140 -1.19 5.67 4.88
C ALA A 140 -0.43 6.87 5.45
N ARG A 141 0.69 6.63 6.15
CA ARG A 141 1.48 7.69 6.81
C ARG A 141 2.12 8.69 5.85
N ARG A 142 2.44 8.28 4.62
CA ARG A 142 3.07 9.16 3.62
C ARG A 142 2.14 10.21 3.04
N TYR A 143 0.81 10.00 3.16
CA TYR A 143 -0.17 10.94 2.63
C TYR A 143 -0.06 12.31 3.32
N PRO A 144 -0.19 13.45 2.62
CA PRO A 144 -0.65 13.61 1.25
C PRO A 144 0.47 13.51 0.18
N PHE A 145 1.67 13.11 0.53
CA PHE A 145 2.78 13.02 -0.41
C PHE A 145 2.93 11.61 -1.00
N CYS A 146 3.51 11.55 -2.19
CA CYS A 146 3.92 10.31 -2.82
C CYS A 146 5.10 10.53 -3.78
N MET A 147 5.79 9.45 -4.13
CA MET A 147 6.71 9.44 -5.26
C MET A 147 6.02 8.82 -6.47
N ALA A 148 5.82 9.60 -7.52
CA ALA A 148 5.13 9.20 -8.73
C ALA A 148 6.10 8.90 -9.87
N LYS A 149 5.75 7.92 -10.70
CA LYS A 149 6.41 7.69 -11.99
C LYS A 149 5.99 8.79 -12.97
N VAL A 150 6.95 9.27 -13.74
CA VAL A 150 6.75 10.29 -14.74
C VAL A 150 7.00 9.73 -16.13
N THR A 151 6.09 9.95 -17.04
CA THR A 151 6.26 9.66 -18.47
C THR A 151 6.32 10.97 -19.23
N LEU A 152 7.42 11.19 -19.95
CA LEU A 152 7.60 12.35 -20.83
C LEU A 152 7.61 11.85 -22.27
N ASP A 153 6.73 12.39 -23.10
CA ASP A 153 6.64 12.04 -24.53
C ASP A 153 6.59 10.50 -24.77
N SER A 154 5.79 9.79 -23.95
CA SER A 154 5.62 8.34 -23.93
C SER A 154 6.83 7.54 -23.44
N VAL A 155 7.89 8.20 -22.92
CA VAL A 155 9.06 7.54 -22.33
C VAL A 155 9.02 7.66 -20.81
N GLN A 156 8.97 6.53 -20.11
CA GLN A 156 9.03 6.51 -18.65
C GLN A 156 10.40 6.98 -18.17
N GLN A 157 10.41 7.96 -17.26
CA GLN A 157 11.62 8.49 -16.68
C GLN A 157 12.14 7.57 -15.57
N PRO A 158 13.46 7.40 -15.44
CA PRO A 158 14.05 6.54 -14.39
C PRO A 158 13.82 7.11 -12.99
N ASN A 159 13.81 8.43 -12.86
CA ASN A 159 13.61 9.10 -11.57
C ASN A 159 12.14 9.32 -11.29
N ARG A 160 11.74 9.05 -10.04
CA ARG A 160 10.41 9.40 -9.56
C ARG A 160 10.37 10.87 -9.12
N LEU A 161 9.20 11.46 -9.24
CA LEU A 161 8.95 12.84 -8.82
C LEU A 161 8.18 12.83 -7.51
N ILE A 162 8.60 13.65 -6.56
CA ILE A 162 7.82 13.88 -5.35
C ILE A 162 6.62 14.73 -5.70
N CYS A 163 5.45 14.19 -5.41
CA CYS A 163 4.16 14.80 -5.66
C CYS A 163 3.37 14.94 -4.37
N VAL A 164 2.39 15.81 -4.39
CA VAL A 164 1.43 16.05 -3.30
C VAL A 164 0.01 15.97 -3.85
N GLU A 165 -0.93 15.49 -3.04
CA GLU A 165 -2.37 15.53 -3.36
C GLU A 165 -2.82 16.98 -3.51
N ASN A 166 -3.43 17.30 -4.65
CA ASN A 166 -3.79 18.68 -5.01
C ASN A 166 -4.74 19.33 -3.99
N ASP A 167 -5.66 18.55 -3.44
CA ASP A 167 -6.66 19.05 -2.48
C ASP A 167 -6.05 19.47 -1.13
N HIS A 168 -4.75 19.19 -0.93
CA HIS A 168 -3.98 19.63 0.24
C HIS A 168 -3.16 20.91 -0.03
N LEU A 169 -3.25 21.45 -1.23
CA LEU A 169 -2.68 22.77 -1.57
C LEU A 169 -3.75 23.84 -1.42
N ASP A 170 -3.30 25.09 -1.27
CA ASP A 170 -4.16 26.28 -1.17
C ASP A 170 -5.16 26.24 0.02
N ASP A 171 -4.96 25.32 0.97
CA ASP A 171 -5.70 25.24 2.21
C ASP A 171 -5.22 26.33 3.19
N PRO A 172 -6.12 27.06 3.89
CA PRO A 172 -5.74 28.07 4.88
C PRO A 172 -4.83 27.53 6.01
N ALA A 173 -4.94 26.24 6.34
CA ALA A 173 -4.06 25.56 7.29
C ALA A 173 -2.77 25.03 6.67
N GLY A 174 -2.52 25.31 5.40
CA GLY A 174 -1.32 24.88 4.69
C GLY A 174 -0.04 25.50 5.26
N GLU A 175 0.96 24.66 5.48
CA GLU A 175 2.27 25.07 5.99
C GLU A 175 3.36 24.96 4.91
N PRO A 176 4.36 25.86 4.92
CA PRO A 176 5.48 25.78 4.00
C PRO A 176 6.34 24.54 4.33
N MET A 177 6.84 23.88 3.29
CA MET A 177 7.84 22.80 3.42
C MET A 177 9.27 23.34 3.31
N PHE A 178 9.43 24.53 2.74
CA PHE A 178 10.72 25.19 2.52
C PHE A 178 10.68 26.61 3.10
N ASP A 179 11.84 27.12 3.50
CA ASP A 179 11.98 28.52 3.95
C ASP A 179 12.00 29.52 2.78
N ALA A 180 12.13 30.81 3.09
CA ALA A 180 12.17 31.88 2.10
C ALA A 180 13.37 31.80 1.15
N GLN A 181 14.44 31.11 1.54
CA GLN A 181 15.64 30.84 0.75
C GLN A 181 15.53 29.53 -0.04
N GLY A 182 14.40 28.80 0.07
CA GLY A 182 14.15 27.53 -0.59
C GLY A 182 14.87 26.33 0.04
N GLN A 183 15.35 26.48 1.31
CA GLN A 183 15.95 25.37 2.05
C GLN A 183 14.87 24.52 2.72
N PRO A 184 15.05 23.18 2.78
CA PRO A 184 14.08 22.28 3.38
C PRO A 184 13.97 22.50 4.90
N LEU A 185 12.76 22.69 5.39
CA LEU A 185 12.45 22.71 6.81
C LEU A 185 12.54 21.32 7.43
N GLU A 186 12.75 21.22 8.76
CA GLU A 186 12.93 19.93 9.45
C GLU A 186 11.74 18.97 9.26
N LYS A 187 10.51 19.49 9.24
CA LYS A 187 9.33 18.69 8.94
C LYS A 187 9.40 18.08 7.53
N TRP A 188 9.88 18.83 6.54
CA TRP A 188 10.06 18.32 5.18
C TRP A 188 11.14 17.22 5.12
N LYS A 189 12.28 17.43 5.77
CA LYS A 189 13.35 16.41 5.83
C LYS A 189 12.85 15.09 6.38
N THR A 190 11.97 15.14 7.40
CA THR A 190 11.36 13.94 7.99
C THR A 190 10.43 13.23 7.00
N ILE A 191 9.59 14.00 6.28
CA ILE A 191 8.67 13.47 5.27
C ILE A 191 9.46 12.89 4.08
N GLU A 192 10.44 13.63 3.56
CA GLU A 192 11.27 13.21 2.44
C GLU A 192 12.04 11.91 2.76
N ARG A 193 12.56 11.79 3.98
CA ARG A 193 13.18 10.56 4.46
C ARG A 193 12.19 9.39 4.45
N LEU A 194 10.98 9.57 5.00
CA LEU A 194 9.93 8.54 4.98
C LEU A 194 9.61 8.10 3.54
N LEU A 195 9.46 9.04 2.61
CA LEU A 195 9.17 8.75 1.21
C LEU A 195 10.31 7.95 0.57
N THR A 196 11.55 8.37 0.80
CA THR A 196 12.74 7.72 0.23
C THR A 196 12.96 6.31 0.78
N GLU A 197 12.84 6.14 2.09
CA GLU A 197 12.93 4.83 2.75
C GLU A 197 11.83 3.90 2.27
N TYR A 198 10.59 4.39 2.19
CA TYR A 198 9.45 3.62 1.72
C TYR A 198 9.63 3.13 0.27
N GLU A 199 10.07 4.00 -0.65
CA GLU A 199 10.31 3.60 -2.04
C GLU A 199 11.45 2.60 -2.18
N THR A 200 12.53 2.77 -1.42
CA THR A 200 13.64 1.81 -1.38
C THR A 200 13.16 0.45 -0.87
N ASP A 201 12.37 0.43 0.18
CA ASP A 201 11.84 -0.80 0.74
C ASP A 201 10.75 -1.44 -0.14
N LEU A 202 10.03 -0.67 -0.94
CA LEU A 202 9.13 -1.22 -1.97
C LEU A 202 9.90 -1.97 -3.06
N GLU A 203 11.04 -1.44 -3.52
CA GLU A 203 11.87 -2.18 -4.49
C GLU A 203 12.40 -3.49 -3.90
N ARG A 204 12.84 -3.46 -2.64
CA ARG A 204 13.25 -4.69 -1.93
C ARG A 204 12.09 -5.68 -1.76
N CYS A 205 10.87 -5.18 -1.56
CA CYS A 205 9.67 -6.02 -1.47
C CYS A 205 9.33 -6.66 -2.83
N ARG A 206 9.50 -5.93 -3.94
CA ARG A 206 9.35 -6.49 -5.29
C ARG A 206 10.38 -7.58 -5.56
N GLU A 207 11.64 -7.34 -5.19
CA GLU A 207 12.71 -8.35 -5.29
C GLU A 207 12.37 -9.60 -4.47
N LEU A 208 11.88 -9.42 -3.23
CA LEU A 208 11.39 -10.52 -2.38
C LEU A 208 10.32 -11.33 -3.11
N CYS A 209 9.28 -10.66 -3.61
CA CYS A 209 8.17 -11.33 -4.31
C CYS A 209 8.64 -12.07 -5.57
N SER A 210 9.54 -11.46 -6.37
CA SER A 210 10.12 -12.10 -7.55
C SER A 210 10.89 -13.38 -7.19
N ILE A 211 11.77 -13.32 -6.19
CA ILE A 211 12.56 -14.48 -5.76
C ILE A 211 11.66 -15.61 -5.23
N LEU A 212 10.62 -15.28 -4.44
CA LEU A 212 9.69 -16.28 -3.94
C LEU A 212 8.88 -16.93 -5.07
N ALA A 213 8.50 -16.15 -6.08
CA ALA A 213 7.82 -16.65 -7.28
C ALA A 213 8.76 -17.55 -8.11
N ASP A 214 9.99 -17.11 -8.39
CA ASP A 214 11.01 -17.87 -9.14
C ASP A 214 11.34 -19.22 -8.48
N TYR A 215 11.26 -19.27 -7.14
CA TYR A 215 11.46 -20.52 -6.38
C TYR A 215 10.17 -21.34 -6.25
N GLY A 216 9.05 -20.87 -6.83
CA GLY A 216 7.76 -21.57 -6.82
C GLY A 216 7.13 -21.69 -5.42
N LEU A 217 7.48 -20.78 -4.48
CA LEU A 217 7.10 -20.88 -3.07
C LEU A 217 5.67 -20.44 -2.79
N PHE A 218 5.04 -19.69 -3.69
CA PHE A 218 3.66 -19.27 -3.52
C PHE A 218 2.66 -20.39 -3.77
N GLU A 219 1.59 -20.38 -3.00
CA GLU A 219 0.39 -21.17 -3.24
C GLU A 219 -0.87 -20.31 -3.03
N PRO A 220 -1.95 -20.54 -3.79
CA PRO A 220 -3.23 -19.90 -3.54
C PRO A 220 -3.70 -20.17 -2.12
N PHE A 221 -4.25 -19.15 -1.47
CA PHE A 221 -4.77 -19.22 -0.12
C PHE A 221 -6.13 -18.56 -0.03
N THR A 222 -7.07 -19.26 0.57
CA THR A 222 -8.42 -18.75 0.85
C THR A 222 -8.69 -18.91 2.34
N MET A 223 -8.98 -17.81 3.02
CA MET A 223 -9.45 -17.87 4.40
C MET A 223 -10.95 -18.19 4.40
N GLN A 224 -11.35 -19.18 5.17
CA GLN A 224 -12.75 -19.55 5.39
C GLN A 224 -13.06 -19.52 6.88
N ALA A 225 -14.21 -18.97 7.23
CA ALA A 225 -14.69 -18.95 8.60
C ALA A 225 -16.20 -19.15 8.65
N ASN A 226 -16.66 -19.99 9.58
CA ASN A 226 -18.07 -20.11 9.91
C ASN A 226 -18.41 -19.04 10.95
N LEU A 227 -19.48 -18.30 10.72
CA LEU A 227 -19.93 -17.24 11.61
C LEU A 227 -20.88 -17.82 12.66
N ASN A 228 -20.72 -17.37 13.93
CA ASN A 228 -21.54 -17.85 15.06
C ASN A 228 -23.05 -17.61 14.89
N GLN A 229 -23.41 -16.64 14.05
CA GLN A 229 -24.81 -16.30 13.74
C GLN A 229 -25.38 -17.02 12.50
N GLY A 230 -24.64 -18.00 11.97
CA GLY A 230 -24.96 -18.71 10.75
C GLY A 230 -24.35 -18.04 9.49
N GLY A 231 -24.07 -18.86 8.48
CA GLY A 231 -23.39 -18.44 7.27
C GLY A 231 -21.87 -18.67 7.31
N SER A 232 -21.25 -18.61 6.13
CA SER A 232 -19.79 -18.71 5.98
C SER A 232 -19.23 -17.43 5.38
N LEU A 233 -18.02 -17.11 5.77
CA LEU A 233 -17.20 -16.03 5.20
C LEU A 233 -16.04 -16.64 4.46
N GLN A 234 -15.83 -16.21 3.23
CA GLN A 234 -14.72 -16.65 2.41
C GLN A 234 -13.98 -15.43 1.85
N LEU A 235 -12.69 -15.35 2.10
CA LEU A 235 -11.79 -14.33 1.56
C LEU A 235 -10.78 -15.01 0.64
N ALA A 236 -10.97 -14.87 -0.67
CA ALA A 236 -10.17 -15.49 -1.72
C ALA A 236 -9.23 -14.50 -2.42
N GLY A 237 -8.44 -14.98 -3.40
CA GLY A 237 -7.55 -14.15 -4.21
C GLY A 237 -6.20 -13.84 -3.53
N MET A 238 -5.92 -14.48 -2.41
CA MET A 238 -4.65 -14.36 -1.70
C MET A 238 -3.69 -15.51 -2.07
N HIS A 239 -2.42 -15.25 -1.82
CA HIS A 239 -1.37 -16.27 -1.84
C HIS A 239 -0.59 -16.22 -0.52
N ARG A 240 -0.04 -17.37 -0.15
CA ARG A 240 0.87 -17.50 0.99
C ARG A 240 2.14 -18.24 0.55
N VAL A 241 3.18 -18.16 1.37
CA VAL A 241 4.37 -19.01 1.23
C VAL A 241 4.09 -20.35 1.88
N ALA A 242 4.18 -21.44 1.11
CA ALA A 242 3.91 -22.78 1.58
C ALA A 242 5.11 -23.35 2.36
N ASP A 243 4.91 -23.79 3.61
CA ASP A 243 5.97 -24.37 4.47
C ASP A 243 6.65 -25.56 3.80
N LYS A 244 5.86 -26.48 3.25
CA LYS A 244 6.38 -27.68 2.57
C LYS A 244 7.27 -27.36 1.37
N LYS A 245 7.03 -26.22 0.69
CA LYS A 245 7.86 -25.79 -0.41
C LYS A 245 9.20 -25.21 0.05
N LEU A 246 9.25 -24.61 1.25
CA LEU A 246 10.51 -24.16 1.84
C LEU A 246 11.47 -25.33 2.10
N GLU A 247 10.95 -26.49 2.48
CA GLU A 247 11.73 -27.72 2.72
C GLU A 247 12.39 -28.26 1.44
N THR A 248 11.84 -27.92 0.27
CA THR A 248 12.38 -28.37 -1.02
C THR A 248 13.52 -27.49 -1.54
N LEU A 249 13.81 -26.37 -0.88
CA LEU A 249 14.89 -25.46 -1.28
C LEU A 249 16.26 -26.11 -1.10
N ASN A 250 17.12 -25.93 -2.10
CA ASN A 250 18.51 -26.31 -1.97
C ASN A 250 19.31 -25.32 -1.09
N ALA A 251 20.50 -25.73 -0.65
CA ALA A 251 21.34 -24.91 0.24
C ALA A 251 21.68 -23.51 -0.34
N ALA A 252 21.85 -23.40 -1.66
CA ALA A 252 22.16 -22.11 -2.32
C ALA A 252 20.96 -21.16 -2.28
N GLN A 253 19.76 -21.68 -2.57
CA GLN A 253 18.49 -20.91 -2.50
C GLN A 253 18.22 -20.44 -1.06
N LEU A 254 18.34 -21.34 -0.08
CA LEU A 254 18.13 -20.99 1.33
C LEU A 254 19.15 -19.93 1.80
N LYS A 255 20.42 -20.07 1.42
CA LYS A 255 21.46 -19.07 1.70
C LYS A 255 21.17 -17.72 1.06
N ASN A 256 20.61 -17.70 -0.16
CA ASN A 256 20.18 -16.48 -0.82
C ASN A 256 19.05 -15.78 -0.06
N LEU A 257 17.99 -16.52 0.33
CA LEU A 257 16.90 -15.97 1.13
C LEU A 257 17.40 -15.38 2.47
N LEU A 258 18.33 -16.08 3.14
CA LEU A 258 18.92 -15.63 4.38
C LEU A 258 19.71 -14.33 4.21
N LYS A 259 20.64 -14.28 3.21
CA LYS A 259 21.49 -13.12 2.94
C LYS A 259 20.70 -11.87 2.59
N LYS A 260 19.61 -12.02 1.85
CA LYS A 260 18.71 -10.93 1.46
C LYS A 260 17.71 -10.54 2.57
N GLY A 261 17.69 -11.26 3.69
CA GLY A 261 16.74 -11.05 4.78
C GLY A 261 15.31 -11.46 4.44
N ILE A 262 15.11 -12.17 3.32
CA ILE A 262 13.78 -12.62 2.85
C ILE A 262 13.23 -13.68 3.80
N LEU A 263 14.05 -14.60 4.27
CA LEU A 263 13.62 -15.68 5.15
C LEU A 263 12.92 -15.17 6.42
N ALA A 264 13.44 -14.08 7.01
CA ALA A 264 12.80 -13.46 8.18
C ALA A 264 11.40 -12.87 7.85
N ARG A 265 11.19 -12.37 6.62
CA ARG A 265 9.89 -11.87 6.15
C ARG A 265 8.92 -12.99 5.87
N VAL A 266 9.41 -14.11 5.36
CA VAL A 266 8.61 -15.33 5.19
C VAL A 266 8.08 -15.82 6.55
N TYR A 267 8.92 -15.92 7.57
CA TYR A 267 8.44 -16.32 8.90
C TYR A 267 7.50 -15.28 9.53
N ALA A 268 7.77 -13.99 9.35
CA ALA A 268 6.84 -12.93 9.79
C ALA A 268 5.48 -13.08 9.11
N HIS A 269 5.46 -13.32 7.79
CA HIS A 269 4.23 -13.61 7.06
C HIS A 269 3.50 -14.82 7.63
N GLN A 270 4.18 -15.96 7.79
CA GLN A 270 3.56 -17.20 8.28
C GLN A 270 2.94 -17.04 9.67
N LEU A 271 3.70 -16.48 10.63
CA LEU A 271 3.20 -16.17 11.97
C LEU A 271 2.02 -15.18 11.97
N SER A 272 2.00 -14.26 11.02
CA SER A 272 0.94 -13.27 10.91
C SER A 272 -0.42 -13.84 10.52
N LEU A 273 -0.46 -15.02 9.92
CA LEU A 273 -1.73 -15.64 9.48
C LEU A 273 -2.67 -15.94 10.65
N ASP A 274 -2.13 -16.16 11.85
CA ASP A 274 -2.94 -16.32 13.06
C ASP A 274 -3.78 -15.07 13.40
N ASN A 275 -3.40 -13.91 12.89
CA ASN A 275 -4.19 -12.69 13.06
C ASN A 275 -5.53 -12.71 12.30
N PHE A 276 -5.80 -13.68 11.43
CA PHE A 276 -7.15 -13.85 10.85
C PHE A 276 -8.19 -14.13 11.94
N ALA A 277 -7.83 -14.89 12.98
CA ALA A 277 -8.73 -15.08 14.13
C ALA A 277 -9.07 -13.74 14.81
N ARG A 278 -8.06 -12.88 15.01
CA ARG A 278 -8.27 -11.54 15.59
C ARG A 278 -9.11 -10.62 14.71
N LEU A 279 -9.01 -10.74 13.38
CA LEU A 279 -9.89 -10.00 12.47
C LEU A 279 -11.34 -10.45 12.61
N LEU A 280 -11.59 -11.73 12.74
CA LEU A 280 -12.93 -12.29 12.99
C LEU A 280 -13.52 -11.76 14.30
N ASP A 281 -12.71 -11.76 15.38
CA ASP A 281 -13.13 -11.23 16.67
C ASP A 281 -13.46 -9.73 16.60
N ARG A 282 -12.63 -8.93 15.92
CA ARG A 282 -12.88 -7.49 15.70
C ARG A 282 -14.18 -7.25 14.93
N ARG A 283 -14.42 -8.05 13.90
CA ARG A 283 -15.64 -7.96 13.12
C ARG A 283 -16.88 -8.33 13.95
N ALA A 284 -16.78 -9.41 14.71
CA ALA A 284 -17.86 -9.84 15.61
C ALA A 284 -18.18 -8.76 16.65
N ALA A 285 -17.16 -8.14 17.25
CA ALA A 285 -17.32 -7.05 18.21
C ALA A 285 -18.00 -5.82 17.60
N ARG A 286 -17.74 -5.49 16.32
CA ARG A 286 -18.43 -4.38 15.62
C ARG A 286 -19.87 -4.68 15.26
N ALA A 287 -20.19 -5.95 15.04
CA ALA A 287 -21.55 -6.39 14.70
C ALA A 287 -22.45 -6.53 15.94
N ALA A 288 -21.85 -6.60 17.14
CA ALA A 288 -22.61 -6.65 18.39
C ALA A 288 -23.33 -5.30 18.63
N PRO A 289 -24.65 -5.30 18.97
CA PRO A 289 -25.33 -4.07 19.32
C PRO A 289 -24.63 -3.45 20.54
N ALA A 290 -24.45 -2.12 20.51
CA ALA A 290 -23.93 -1.39 21.65
C ALA A 290 -24.86 -1.69 22.87
N THR A 291 -24.34 -2.45 23.83
CA THR A 291 -25.01 -2.63 25.11
C THR A 291 -25.06 -1.25 25.77
N SER A 292 -26.25 -0.66 25.79
CA SER A 292 -26.58 0.59 26.45
C SER A 292 -26.45 0.48 27.97
#